data_803151db9adeb9a0753fd0be615a8ea0
#
_entry.id   803151db9adeb9a0753fd0be615a8ea0
#
_cell.length_a   1.000
_cell.length_b   1.000
_cell.length_c   1.000
_cell.angle_alpha   90.00
_cell.angle_beta   90.00
_cell.angle_gamma   90.00
#
_symmetry.space_group_name_H-M   'P 1'
#
loop_
_entity.id
_entity.type
_entity.pdbx_description
1 polymer ?
#
loop_
_entity_poly.entity_id
_entity_poly.type
_entity_poly.pdbx_seq_one_letter_code
_entity_poly.pdbx_strand_id
1 'polypeptide(L)'
;MEELTDFYKQKSAYEDTTVTTVLHQWMGGFPQDEAKAFAVISWGSSVAALAKATKVIVKTPHEAIGVPTMEANAQGLRCTKQAISLLADQELKSSALELEKAIIKEETRAIVDKSFELGKGDLALGAIRAVKAGVIDIPFAPSKYNYGKMLPARDFEGAVRYLNPAHVPLPKELVNYNLNKIEHRAKMEKRKASFQMVIDDVYAISKGRLVGKPK
;
A
#
# COMPACT_ATOMS: atom_id res chain seq x y z
N MET A 1 8.71 -0.52 -7.34
CA MET A 1 8.30 0.78 -7.87
C MET A 1 9.37 1.35 -8.80
N GLU A 2 10.61 1.53 -8.37
CA GLU A 2 11.73 2.03 -9.21
C GLU A 2 11.87 1.26 -10.53
N GLU A 3 11.96 -0.07 -10.50
CA GLU A 3 12.09 -0.91 -11.70
C GLU A 3 10.97 -0.68 -12.74
N LEU A 4 9.73 -0.47 -12.30
CA LEU A 4 8.63 -0.16 -13.22
C LEU A 4 8.70 1.27 -13.74
N THR A 5 9.07 2.22 -12.89
CA THR A 5 9.25 3.60 -13.30
C THR A 5 10.37 3.72 -14.34
N ASP A 6 11.49 3.03 -14.13
CA ASP A 6 12.60 2.99 -15.10
C ASP A 6 12.18 2.36 -16.43
N PHE A 7 11.41 1.27 -16.38
CA PHE A 7 10.84 0.66 -17.58
C PHE A 7 9.97 1.65 -18.37
N TYR A 8 9.07 2.37 -17.72
CA TYR A 8 8.20 3.34 -18.40
C TYR A 8 8.92 4.62 -18.81
N LYS A 9 9.95 5.05 -18.08
CA LYS A 9 10.85 6.14 -18.50
C LYS A 9 11.48 5.83 -19.86
N GLN A 10 12.09 4.67 -19.99
CA GLN A 10 12.72 4.22 -21.23
C GLN A 10 11.70 4.14 -22.37
N LYS A 11 10.53 3.56 -22.11
CA LYS A 11 9.43 3.45 -23.08
C LYS A 11 8.92 4.80 -23.56
N SER A 12 9.03 5.85 -22.74
CA SER A 12 8.49 7.19 -22.99
C SER A 12 9.55 8.24 -23.31
N ALA A 13 10.81 7.83 -23.50
CA ALA A 13 11.97 8.69 -23.80
C ALA A 13 12.24 9.80 -22.77
N TYR A 14 11.98 9.53 -21.47
CA TYR A 14 12.30 10.43 -20.36
C TYR A 14 13.60 10.00 -19.65
N GLU A 15 14.71 9.93 -20.39
CA GLU A 15 15.97 9.36 -19.90
C GLU A 15 16.60 10.15 -18.76
N ASP A 16 16.55 11.49 -18.80
CA ASP A 16 17.18 12.39 -17.83
C ASP A 16 16.41 12.56 -16.50
N THR A 17 15.40 11.75 -16.25
CA THR A 17 14.59 11.86 -15.04
C THR A 17 15.20 11.07 -13.89
N THR A 18 15.48 11.71 -12.76
CA THR A 18 15.88 11.04 -11.52
C THR A 18 14.67 10.50 -10.79
N VAL A 19 14.68 9.20 -10.47
CA VAL A 19 13.63 8.54 -9.70
C VAL A 19 14.05 8.48 -8.24
N THR A 20 13.18 8.95 -7.35
CA THR A 20 13.36 8.81 -5.90
C THR A 20 12.12 8.18 -5.29
N THR A 21 12.31 7.29 -4.32
CA THR A 21 11.21 6.65 -3.62
C THR A 21 10.92 7.37 -2.30
N VAL A 22 9.63 7.55 -2.01
CA VAL A 22 9.17 8.10 -0.74
C VAL A 22 8.26 7.06 -0.08
N LEU A 23 8.65 6.61 1.11
CA LEU A 23 7.77 5.79 1.94
C LEU A 23 7.00 6.70 2.88
N HIS A 24 5.68 6.64 2.81
CA HIS A 24 4.81 7.24 3.82
C HIS A 24 4.49 6.20 4.88
N GLN A 25 4.80 6.47 6.14
CA GLN A 25 4.39 5.61 7.24
C GLN A 25 2.86 5.51 7.28
N TRP A 26 2.31 4.52 7.97
CA TRP A 26 0.90 4.19 7.97
C TRP A 26 -0.03 5.42 8.06
N MET A 27 -0.94 5.56 7.10
CA MET A 27 -1.87 6.71 7.00
C MET A 27 -3.29 6.40 7.46
N GLY A 28 -3.59 5.15 7.81
CA GLY A 28 -4.91 4.76 8.31
C GLY A 28 -5.11 5.05 9.79
N GLY A 29 -6.10 4.41 10.41
CA GLY A 29 -6.36 4.55 11.83
C GLY A 29 -5.12 4.23 12.67
N PHE A 30 -4.72 5.18 13.53
CA PHE A 30 -3.55 5.05 14.40
C PHE A 30 -3.97 4.63 15.81
N PRO A 31 -3.13 3.87 16.55
CA PRO A 31 -3.43 3.54 17.95
C PRO A 31 -3.41 4.79 18.85
N GLN A 32 -4.34 4.87 19.79
CA GLN A 32 -4.31 5.91 20.84
C GLN A 32 -3.26 5.62 21.91
N ASP A 33 -2.96 4.35 22.13
CA ASP A 33 -1.91 3.92 23.06
C ASP A 33 -0.53 4.27 22.48
N GLU A 34 0.26 5.01 23.25
CA GLU A 34 1.55 5.55 22.81
C GLU A 34 2.56 4.44 22.45
N ALA A 35 2.60 3.36 23.21
CA ALA A 35 3.52 2.25 22.93
C ALA A 35 3.15 1.55 21.60
N LYS A 36 1.86 1.35 21.34
CA LYS A 36 1.38 0.83 20.06
C LYS A 36 1.64 1.80 18.92
N ALA A 37 1.49 3.10 19.15
CA ALA A 37 1.81 4.14 18.16
C ALA A 37 3.29 4.09 17.77
N PHE A 38 4.21 4.03 18.73
CA PHE A 38 5.64 3.85 18.46
C PHE A 38 5.97 2.53 17.78
N ALA A 39 5.25 1.44 18.08
CA ALA A 39 5.43 0.18 17.36
C ALA A 39 5.06 0.31 15.87
N VAL A 40 3.99 1.04 15.53
CA VAL A 40 3.59 1.33 14.14
C VAL A 40 4.63 2.21 13.44
N ILE A 41 5.16 3.24 14.12
CA ILE A 41 6.22 4.11 13.62
C ILE A 41 7.50 3.29 13.34
N SER A 42 7.92 2.47 14.30
CA SER A 42 9.10 1.61 14.16
C SER A 42 8.96 0.59 13.04
N TRP A 43 7.78 -0.02 12.90
CA TRP A 43 7.47 -0.92 11.80
C TRP A 43 7.58 -0.23 10.44
N GLY A 44 6.95 0.94 10.27
CA GLY A 44 7.06 1.72 9.03
C GLY A 44 8.49 2.16 8.72
N SER A 45 9.27 2.50 9.76
CA SER A 45 10.69 2.86 9.63
C SER A 45 11.54 1.68 9.18
N SER A 46 11.27 0.49 9.73
CA SER A 46 11.95 -0.75 9.35
C SER A 46 11.68 -1.13 7.89
N VAL A 47 10.43 -0.99 7.46
CA VAL A 47 10.06 -1.19 6.05
C VAL A 47 10.79 -0.20 5.14
N ALA A 48 10.89 1.07 5.54
CA ALA A 48 11.61 2.09 4.77
C ALA A 48 13.09 1.76 4.61
N ALA A 49 13.76 1.33 5.70
CA ALA A 49 15.16 0.95 5.68
C ALA A 49 15.41 -0.27 4.78
N LEU A 50 14.63 -1.35 4.96
CA LEU A 50 14.75 -2.58 4.18
C LEU A 50 14.40 -2.39 2.70
N ALA A 51 13.48 -1.47 2.39
CA ALA A 51 13.12 -1.08 1.03
C ALA A 51 14.09 -0.05 0.41
N LYS A 52 15.09 0.42 1.16
CA LYS A 52 16.05 1.45 0.74
C LYS A 52 15.36 2.73 0.22
N ALA A 53 14.26 3.14 0.86
CA ALA A 53 13.53 4.32 0.47
C ALA A 53 14.39 5.59 0.59
N THR A 54 14.34 6.46 -0.42
CA THR A 54 15.14 7.70 -0.46
C THR A 54 14.70 8.70 0.61
N LYS A 55 13.38 8.73 0.89
CA LYS A 55 12.75 9.62 1.87
C LYS A 55 11.67 8.90 2.65
N VAL A 56 11.41 9.37 3.86
CA VAL A 56 10.32 8.85 4.71
C VAL A 56 9.47 10.02 5.20
N ILE A 57 8.16 9.94 5.00
CA ILE A 57 7.20 10.82 5.66
C ILE A 57 6.85 10.17 6.99
N VAL A 58 7.28 10.83 8.07
CA VAL A 58 7.25 10.30 9.42
C VAL A 58 5.94 10.64 10.11
N LYS A 59 5.38 9.66 10.83
CA LYS A 59 4.23 9.81 11.71
C LYS A 59 4.66 10.10 13.15
N THR A 60 3.72 10.60 13.94
CA THR A 60 3.94 10.94 15.35
C THR A 60 3.09 10.05 16.26
N PRO A 61 3.45 9.89 17.54
CA PRO A 61 2.59 9.17 18.48
C PRO A 61 1.22 9.85 18.70
N HIS A 62 1.05 11.11 18.28
CA HIS A 62 -0.20 11.85 18.42
C HIS A 62 -1.17 11.75 17.22
N GLU A 63 -0.89 10.90 16.23
CA GLU A 63 -1.74 10.77 15.03
C GLU A 63 -3.22 10.45 15.33
N ALA A 64 -3.49 9.72 16.41
CA ALA A 64 -4.86 9.38 16.83
C ALA A 64 -5.50 10.43 17.76
N ILE A 65 -4.76 11.44 18.17
CA ILE A 65 -5.20 12.41 19.18
C ILE A 65 -5.57 13.74 18.55
N GLY A 66 -4.86 14.15 17.50
CA GLY A 66 -5.08 15.41 16.80
C GLY A 66 -3.79 16.03 16.27
N VAL A 67 -3.69 17.36 16.31
CA VAL A 67 -2.49 18.07 15.87
C VAL A 67 -1.33 17.75 16.81
N PRO A 68 -0.21 17.21 16.30
CA PRO A 68 0.91 16.82 17.15
C PRO A 68 1.65 18.04 17.71
N THR A 69 2.13 17.90 18.95
CA THR A 69 3.03 18.88 19.55
C THR A 69 4.42 18.81 18.91
N MET A 70 5.25 19.84 19.14
CA MET A 70 6.65 19.81 18.70
C MET A 70 7.41 18.62 19.32
N GLU A 71 7.15 18.31 20.58
CA GLU A 71 7.75 17.16 21.28
C GLU A 71 7.37 15.83 20.63
N ALA A 72 6.08 15.61 20.33
CA ALA A 72 5.61 14.40 19.66
C ALA A 72 6.23 14.26 18.26
N ASN A 73 6.37 15.36 17.51
CA ASN A 73 7.08 15.36 16.22
C ASN A 73 8.56 14.95 16.39
N ALA A 74 9.24 15.54 17.37
CA ALA A 74 10.63 15.21 17.66
C ALA A 74 10.82 13.74 18.08
N GLN A 75 9.90 13.20 18.86
CA GLN A 75 9.91 11.78 19.26
C GLN A 75 9.69 10.84 18.06
N GLY A 76 8.72 11.13 17.18
CA GLY A 76 8.50 10.36 15.96
C GLY A 76 9.73 10.34 15.05
N LEU A 77 10.37 11.51 14.86
CA LEU A 77 11.61 11.62 14.08
C LEU A 77 12.78 10.85 14.70
N ARG A 78 12.99 10.96 16.01
CA ARG A 78 14.04 10.23 16.73
C ARG A 78 13.84 8.72 16.65
N CYS A 79 12.60 8.25 16.88
CA CYS A 79 12.24 6.85 16.74
C CYS A 79 12.52 6.31 15.34
N THR A 80 12.06 7.04 14.31
CA THR A 80 12.28 6.69 12.89
C THR A 80 13.77 6.63 12.56
N LYS A 81 14.54 7.66 12.94
CA LYS A 81 15.99 7.70 12.71
C LYS A 81 16.69 6.51 13.36
N GLN A 82 16.36 6.18 14.62
CA GLN A 82 16.97 5.08 15.32
C GLN A 82 16.63 3.72 14.69
N ALA A 83 15.38 3.48 14.32
CA ALA A 83 14.96 2.25 13.65
C ALA A 83 15.66 2.07 12.29
N ILE A 84 15.78 3.14 11.50
CA ILE A 84 16.52 3.10 10.23
C ILE A 84 18.00 2.81 10.48
N SER A 85 18.62 3.44 11.46
CA SER A 85 20.04 3.21 11.78
C SER A 85 20.33 1.76 12.19
N LEU A 86 19.41 1.11 12.91
CA LEU A 86 19.54 -0.30 13.30
C LEU A 86 19.54 -1.26 12.10
N LEU A 87 18.92 -0.87 11.00
CA LEU A 87 18.66 -1.71 9.81
C LEU A 87 19.41 -1.22 8.56
N ALA A 88 20.27 -0.20 8.66
CA ALA A 88 20.88 0.47 7.52
C ALA A 88 21.60 -0.48 6.53
N ASP A 89 22.26 -1.50 7.07
CA ASP A 89 23.05 -2.46 6.29
C ASP A 89 22.38 -3.84 6.17
N GLN A 90 21.10 -3.93 6.55
CA GLN A 90 20.39 -5.19 6.50
C GLN A 90 19.72 -5.39 5.13
N GLU A 91 19.69 -6.64 4.68
CA GLU A 91 18.95 -7.08 3.51
C GLU A 91 17.95 -8.16 3.89
N LEU A 92 16.73 -8.03 3.37
CA LEU A 92 15.71 -9.05 3.51
C LEU A 92 15.51 -9.77 2.17
N LYS A 93 16.00 -11.01 2.09
CA LYS A 93 15.81 -11.89 0.92
C LYS A 93 14.80 -12.98 1.27
N SER A 94 13.73 -13.08 0.50
CA SER A 94 12.68 -14.08 0.70
C SER A 94 12.00 -14.39 -0.63
N SER A 95 11.82 -15.67 -0.92
CA SER A 95 11.07 -16.12 -2.10
C SER A 95 9.61 -15.61 -2.08
N ALA A 96 9.02 -15.47 -0.90
CA ALA A 96 7.69 -14.91 -0.75
C ALA A 96 7.65 -13.42 -1.15
N LEU A 97 8.66 -12.63 -0.79
CA LEU A 97 8.75 -11.23 -1.20
C LEU A 97 9.00 -11.08 -2.71
N GLU A 98 9.81 -11.95 -3.31
CA GLU A 98 10.00 -11.94 -4.76
C GLU A 98 8.73 -12.29 -5.52
N LEU A 99 7.94 -13.26 -5.02
CA LEU A 99 6.62 -13.57 -5.57
C LEU A 99 5.66 -12.38 -5.47
N GLU A 100 5.56 -11.75 -4.29
CA GLU A 100 4.74 -10.56 -4.09
C GLU A 100 5.16 -9.40 -5.00
N LYS A 101 6.47 -9.19 -5.15
CA LYS A 101 7.02 -8.20 -6.07
C LYS A 101 6.59 -8.47 -7.52
N ALA A 102 6.64 -9.73 -7.96
CA ALA A 102 6.22 -10.11 -9.31
C ALA A 102 4.73 -9.84 -9.53
N ILE A 103 3.88 -10.21 -8.56
CA ILE A 103 2.44 -9.97 -8.59
C ILE A 103 2.14 -8.48 -8.69
N ILE A 104 2.71 -7.66 -7.79
CA ILE A 104 2.50 -6.20 -7.77
C ILE A 104 2.96 -5.56 -9.10
N LYS A 105 4.06 -6.04 -9.68
CA LYS A 105 4.55 -5.54 -10.98
C LYS A 105 3.56 -5.83 -12.10
N GLU A 106 2.97 -7.01 -12.13
CA GLU A 106 2.01 -7.41 -13.16
C GLU A 106 0.68 -6.65 -13.00
N GLU A 107 0.17 -6.55 -11.79
CA GLU A 107 -1.03 -5.75 -11.48
C GLU A 107 -0.83 -4.28 -11.88
N THR A 108 0.32 -3.70 -11.52
CA THR A 108 0.63 -2.31 -11.85
C THR A 108 0.76 -2.10 -13.37
N ARG A 109 1.41 -3.03 -14.08
CA ARG A 109 1.51 -2.97 -15.55
C ARG A 109 0.14 -2.98 -16.21
N ALA A 110 -0.74 -3.88 -15.78
CA ALA A 110 -2.09 -3.95 -16.33
C ALA A 110 -2.85 -2.61 -16.20
N ILE A 111 -2.73 -1.95 -15.06
CA ILE A 111 -3.35 -0.64 -14.81
C ILE A 111 -2.70 0.45 -15.66
N VAL A 112 -1.38 0.51 -15.68
CA VAL A 112 -0.63 1.57 -16.39
C VAL A 112 -0.80 1.42 -17.89
N ASP A 113 -0.62 0.23 -18.45
CA ASP A 113 -0.77 -0.01 -19.90
C ASP A 113 -2.20 0.29 -20.37
N LYS A 114 -3.23 -0.06 -19.58
CA LYS A 114 -4.61 0.30 -19.89
C LYS A 114 -4.84 1.81 -19.83
N SER A 115 -4.18 2.50 -18.93
CA SER A 115 -4.25 3.96 -18.83
C SER A 115 -3.61 4.62 -20.07
N PHE A 116 -2.47 4.13 -20.52
CA PHE A 116 -1.84 4.58 -21.79
C PHE A 116 -2.74 4.36 -23.00
N GLU A 117 -3.36 3.18 -23.10
CA GLU A 117 -4.32 2.85 -24.17
C GLU A 117 -5.48 3.86 -24.21
N LEU A 118 -6.08 4.14 -23.06
CA LEU A 118 -7.18 5.11 -22.93
C LEU A 118 -6.76 6.53 -23.31
N GLY A 119 -5.50 6.87 -23.08
CA GLY A 119 -4.92 8.17 -23.43
C GLY A 119 -4.62 8.34 -24.92
N LYS A 120 -4.54 7.25 -25.70
CA LYS A 120 -4.10 7.27 -27.10
C LYS A 120 -2.75 7.97 -27.27
N GLY A 121 -1.82 7.75 -26.35
CA GLY A 121 -0.48 8.33 -26.33
C GLY A 121 -0.33 9.59 -25.46
N ASP A 122 -1.43 10.21 -25.00
CA ASP A 122 -1.41 11.30 -24.04
C ASP A 122 -1.58 10.76 -22.61
N LEU A 123 -0.54 10.92 -21.79
CA LEU A 123 -0.51 10.41 -20.41
C LEU A 123 -1.51 11.11 -19.48
N ALA A 124 -1.66 12.42 -19.63
CA ALA A 124 -2.56 13.20 -18.77
C ALA A 124 -4.02 12.84 -19.06
N LEU A 125 -4.40 12.78 -20.35
CA LEU A 125 -5.71 12.31 -20.77
C LEU A 125 -5.93 10.84 -20.38
N GLY A 126 -4.90 10.01 -20.49
CA GLY A 126 -4.92 8.61 -20.07
C GLY A 126 -5.28 8.45 -18.60
N ALA A 127 -4.61 9.17 -17.72
CA ALA A 127 -4.89 9.15 -16.29
C ALA A 127 -6.34 9.61 -15.98
N ILE A 128 -6.78 10.71 -16.56
CA ILE A 128 -8.15 11.22 -16.37
C ILE A 128 -9.19 10.20 -16.83
N ARG A 129 -9.00 9.59 -18.00
CA ARG A 129 -9.91 8.60 -18.54
C ARG A 129 -9.91 7.30 -17.74
N ALA A 130 -8.74 6.88 -17.26
CA ALA A 130 -8.58 5.70 -16.43
C ALA A 130 -9.30 5.85 -15.09
N VAL A 131 -9.21 7.00 -14.43
CA VAL A 131 -9.99 7.29 -13.21
C VAL A 131 -11.49 7.27 -13.49
N LYS A 132 -11.94 7.94 -14.56
CA LYS A 132 -13.37 7.94 -14.94
C LYS A 132 -13.92 6.55 -15.30
N ALA A 133 -13.09 5.69 -15.86
CA ALA A 133 -13.44 4.33 -16.22
C ALA A 133 -13.31 3.32 -15.07
N GLY A 134 -12.75 3.72 -13.93
CA GLY A 134 -12.47 2.84 -12.79
C GLY A 134 -11.27 1.90 -13.00
N VAL A 135 -10.45 2.14 -14.02
CA VAL A 135 -9.17 1.45 -14.26
C VAL A 135 -8.16 1.81 -13.17
N ILE A 136 -8.11 3.11 -12.81
CA ILE A 136 -7.47 3.59 -11.59
C ILE A 136 -8.58 3.84 -10.59
N ASP A 137 -8.63 3.03 -9.56
CA ASP A 137 -9.60 3.17 -8.47
C ASP A 137 -8.87 3.12 -7.14
N ILE A 138 -9.13 4.10 -6.27
CA ILE A 138 -8.46 4.25 -4.98
C ILE A 138 -9.46 3.91 -3.89
N PRO A 139 -9.28 2.80 -3.16
CA PRO A 139 -10.21 2.42 -2.11
C PRO A 139 -10.22 3.48 -1.01
N PHE A 140 -11.40 3.76 -0.50
CA PHE A 140 -11.64 4.71 0.59
C PHE A 140 -11.21 6.17 0.33
N ALA A 141 -10.91 6.55 -0.91
CA ALA A 141 -10.61 7.93 -1.24
C ALA A 141 -11.89 8.78 -1.20
N PRO A 142 -11.97 9.81 -0.35
CA PRO A 142 -13.17 10.64 -0.20
C PRO A 142 -13.25 11.67 -1.34
N SER A 143 -13.31 11.22 -2.58
CA SER A 143 -13.39 12.07 -3.75
C SER A 143 -14.53 11.66 -4.67
N LYS A 144 -15.33 12.66 -5.10
CA LYS A 144 -16.41 12.46 -6.09
C LYS A 144 -15.89 12.02 -7.47
N TYR A 145 -14.60 12.16 -7.72
CA TYR A 145 -13.97 11.79 -8.99
C TYR A 145 -13.43 10.35 -8.98
N ASN A 146 -13.29 9.75 -7.82
CA ASN A 146 -12.87 8.36 -7.68
C ASN A 146 -14.06 7.42 -7.88
N TYR A 147 -13.87 6.33 -8.61
CA TYR A 147 -14.93 5.35 -8.89
C TYR A 147 -15.41 4.65 -7.62
N GLY A 148 -14.49 4.27 -6.75
CA GLY A 148 -14.77 3.75 -5.41
C GLY A 148 -15.49 2.40 -5.38
N LYS A 149 -15.26 1.54 -6.36
CA LYS A 149 -15.89 0.21 -6.49
C LYS A 149 -14.92 -0.94 -6.21
N MET A 150 -13.63 -0.70 -6.32
CA MET A 150 -12.61 -1.68 -5.98
C MET A 150 -12.57 -1.89 -4.47
N LEU A 151 -12.54 -3.14 -4.03
CA LEU A 151 -12.49 -3.50 -2.61
C LEU A 151 -11.23 -4.32 -2.33
N PRO A 152 -10.28 -3.81 -1.54
CA PRO A 152 -9.14 -4.57 -1.07
C PRO A 152 -9.45 -5.28 0.24
N ALA A 153 -8.84 -6.43 0.47
CA ALA A 153 -8.76 -7.06 1.79
C ALA A 153 -7.35 -7.64 1.96
N ARG A 154 -6.90 -7.85 3.18
CA ARG A 154 -5.64 -8.55 3.41
C ARG A 154 -5.85 -10.07 3.37
N ASP A 155 -4.84 -10.80 2.91
CA ASP A 155 -4.81 -12.25 3.06
C ASP A 155 -4.36 -12.66 4.48
N PHE A 156 -4.18 -13.95 4.71
CA PHE A 156 -3.81 -14.47 6.03
C PHE A 156 -2.40 -14.05 6.45
N GLU A 157 -1.51 -13.86 5.49
CA GLU A 157 -0.14 -13.39 5.67
C GLU A 157 -0.03 -11.86 5.82
N GLY A 158 -1.11 -11.13 5.56
CA GLY A 158 -1.20 -9.68 5.70
C GLY A 158 -0.97 -8.90 4.41
N ALA A 159 -0.73 -9.57 3.28
CA ALA A 159 -0.61 -8.90 1.99
C ALA A 159 -1.97 -8.40 1.50
N VAL A 160 -1.98 -7.24 0.84
CA VAL A 160 -3.21 -6.65 0.29
C VAL A 160 -3.59 -7.37 -1.01
N ARG A 161 -4.84 -7.78 -1.10
CA ARG A 161 -5.44 -8.51 -2.21
C ARG A 161 -6.71 -7.82 -2.69
N TYR A 162 -7.14 -8.12 -3.91
CA TYR A 162 -8.42 -7.65 -4.44
C TYR A 162 -9.55 -8.62 -4.04
N LEU A 163 -10.42 -8.19 -3.13
CA LEU A 163 -11.68 -8.87 -2.83
C LEU A 163 -12.67 -8.66 -3.98
N ASN A 164 -12.68 -7.47 -4.54
CA ASN A 164 -13.42 -7.14 -5.76
C ASN A 164 -12.59 -6.14 -6.58
N PRO A 165 -12.02 -6.54 -7.72
CA PRO A 165 -11.24 -5.64 -8.57
C PRO A 165 -12.11 -4.61 -9.31
N ALA A 166 -13.41 -4.79 -9.38
CA ALA A 166 -14.33 -3.94 -10.15
C ALA A 166 -13.88 -3.77 -11.61
N HIS A 167 -13.46 -2.56 -12.00
CA HIS A 167 -13.00 -2.24 -13.37
C HIS A 167 -11.47 -2.19 -13.51
N VAL A 168 -10.74 -2.51 -12.44
CA VAL A 168 -9.28 -2.63 -12.51
C VAL A 168 -8.92 -3.80 -13.44
N PRO A 169 -8.10 -3.60 -14.48
CA PRO A 169 -7.94 -4.54 -15.60
C PRO A 169 -6.95 -5.67 -15.26
N LEU A 170 -7.17 -6.36 -14.15
CA LEU A 170 -6.29 -7.45 -13.75
C LEU A 170 -6.44 -8.68 -14.65
N PRO A 171 -5.35 -9.38 -14.97
CA PRO A 171 -5.40 -10.72 -15.56
C PRO A 171 -6.26 -11.67 -14.72
N LYS A 172 -7.01 -12.55 -15.39
CA LYS A 172 -7.94 -13.47 -14.73
C LYS A 172 -7.24 -14.38 -13.72
N GLU A 173 -6.04 -14.79 -14.01
CA GLU A 173 -5.20 -15.63 -13.15
C GLU A 173 -4.87 -14.90 -11.84
N LEU A 174 -4.55 -13.59 -11.91
CA LEU A 174 -4.29 -12.77 -10.72
C LEU A 174 -5.57 -12.52 -9.92
N VAL A 175 -6.71 -12.30 -10.57
CA VAL A 175 -8.00 -12.20 -9.86
C VAL A 175 -8.27 -13.47 -9.06
N ASN A 176 -8.12 -14.64 -9.69
CA ASN A 176 -8.33 -15.92 -9.02
C ASN A 176 -7.33 -16.15 -7.88
N TYR A 177 -6.06 -15.80 -8.09
CA TYR A 177 -5.03 -15.87 -7.05
C TYR A 177 -5.41 -15.03 -5.82
N ASN A 178 -5.77 -13.77 -6.04
CA ASN A 178 -6.18 -12.86 -4.98
C ASN A 178 -7.38 -13.41 -4.18
N LEU A 179 -8.42 -13.85 -4.88
CA LEU A 179 -9.61 -14.42 -4.25
C LEU A 179 -9.31 -15.68 -3.45
N ASN A 180 -8.50 -16.62 -3.97
CA ASN A 180 -8.11 -17.83 -3.26
C ASN A 180 -7.36 -17.51 -1.95
N LYS A 181 -6.50 -16.51 -1.95
CA LYS A 181 -5.78 -16.03 -0.75
C LYS A 181 -6.73 -15.45 0.30
N ILE A 182 -7.71 -14.67 -0.12
CA ILE A 182 -8.73 -14.09 0.78
C ILE A 182 -9.65 -15.20 1.32
N GLU A 183 -10.06 -16.15 0.49
CA GLU A 183 -10.88 -17.29 0.91
C GLU A 183 -10.13 -18.19 1.91
N HIS A 184 -8.83 -18.41 1.70
CA HIS A 184 -8.00 -19.12 2.67
C HIS A 184 -8.05 -18.43 4.05
N ARG A 185 -7.84 -17.10 4.10
CA ARG A 185 -7.99 -16.34 5.35
C ARG A 185 -9.39 -16.50 5.95
N ALA A 186 -10.43 -16.38 5.14
CA ALA A 186 -11.81 -16.49 5.59
C ALA A 186 -12.09 -17.86 6.26
N LYS A 187 -11.55 -18.95 5.70
CA LYS A 187 -11.61 -20.29 6.29
C LYS A 187 -10.87 -20.36 7.62
N MET A 188 -9.65 -19.83 7.68
CA MET A 188 -8.85 -19.79 8.92
C MET A 188 -9.53 -18.98 10.03
N GLU A 189 -10.22 -17.90 9.68
CA GLU A 189 -10.98 -17.06 10.62
C GLU A 189 -12.42 -17.55 10.85
N LYS A 190 -12.82 -18.69 10.26
CA LYS A 190 -14.17 -19.27 10.35
C LYS A 190 -15.28 -18.28 10.01
N ARG A 191 -15.10 -17.53 8.93
CA ARG A 191 -16.10 -16.56 8.42
C ARG A 191 -16.15 -16.55 6.89
N LYS A 192 -17.14 -15.90 6.31
CA LYS A 192 -17.21 -15.67 4.86
C LYS A 192 -16.31 -14.48 4.45
N ALA A 193 -15.68 -14.60 3.28
CA ALA A 193 -15.06 -13.45 2.63
C ALA A 193 -16.15 -12.41 2.32
N SER A 194 -15.96 -11.18 2.81
CA SER A 194 -16.97 -10.14 2.69
C SER A 194 -16.38 -8.75 2.92
N PHE A 195 -17.17 -7.72 2.64
CA PHE A 195 -16.83 -6.33 2.93
C PHE A 195 -16.49 -6.08 4.40
N GLN A 196 -17.01 -6.89 5.33
CA GLN A 196 -16.64 -6.78 6.74
C GLN A 196 -15.14 -7.03 6.98
N MET A 197 -14.49 -7.90 6.18
CA MET A 197 -13.03 -8.08 6.26
C MET A 197 -12.28 -6.80 5.89
N VAL A 198 -12.79 -6.06 4.91
CA VAL A 198 -12.23 -4.76 4.50
C VAL A 198 -12.30 -3.75 5.65
N ILE A 199 -13.46 -3.66 6.29
CA ILE A 199 -13.66 -2.78 7.45
C ILE A 199 -12.75 -3.17 8.61
N ASP A 200 -12.68 -4.47 8.94
CA ASP A 200 -11.81 -4.99 10.00
C ASP A 200 -10.34 -4.63 9.74
N ASP A 201 -9.88 -4.76 8.49
CA ASP A 201 -8.51 -4.47 8.09
C ASP A 201 -8.16 -2.97 8.19
N VAL A 202 -9.12 -2.09 7.90
CA VAL A 202 -8.94 -0.63 8.06
C VAL A 202 -8.64 -0.28 9.52
N TYR A 203 -9.30 -0.96 10.45
CA TYR A 203 -9.15 -0.70 11.89
C TYR A 203 -8.08 -1.57 12.56
N ALA A 204 -7.61 -2.65 11.92
CA ALA A 204 -6.72 -3.63 12.55
C ALA A 204 -5.50 -2.97 13.22
N ILE A 205 -4.80 -2.08 12.52
CA ILE A 205 -3.60 -1.43 13.03
C ILE A 205 -3.92 -0.53 14.22
N SER A 206 -5.03 0.21 14.19
CA SER A 206 -5.45 1.05 15.34
C SER A 206 -5.74 0.23 16.60
N LYS A 207 -5.98 -1.08 16.42
CA LYS A 207 -6.17 -2.04 17.52
C LYS A 207 -4.91 -2.86 17.83
N GLY A 208 -3.79 -2.50 17.24
CA GLY A 208 -2.50 -3.17 17.45
C GLY A 208 -2.40 -4.53 16.77
N ARG A 209 -3.08 -4.71 15.62
CA ARG A 209 -3.03 -5.92 14.80
C ARG A 209 -2.79 -5.59 13.34
N LEU A 210 -2.02 -6.41 12.66
CA LEU A 210 -1.79 -6.23 11.23
C LEU A 210 -3.01 -6.64 10.41
N VAL A 211 -3.68 -7.72 10.81
CA VAL A 211 -4.90 -8.25 10.16
C VAL A 211 -5.87 -8.82 11.20
N GLY A 212 -7.09 -9.09 10.80
CA GLY A 212 -8.09 -9.79 11.60
C GLY A 212 -9.11 -8.90 12.27
N LYS A 213 -10.06 -9.52 12.96
CA LYS A 213 -11.13 -8.80 13.67
C LYS A 213 -10.54 -7.95 14.79
N PRO A 214 -10.86 -6.66 14.86
CA PRO A 214 -10.57 -5.88 16.05
C PRO A 214 -11.30 -6.50 17.25
N LYS A 215 -10.58 -6.66 18.36
CA LYS A 215 -11.19 -7.07 19.64
C LYS A 215 -11.61 -5.87 20.43
#